data_aceae51b6304f080573f8756eb225f1c
#
_entry.id   aceae51b6304f080573f8756eb225f1c
#
_cell.length_a   1.000
_cell.length_b   1.000
_cell.length_c   1.000
_cell.angle_alpha   90.00
_cell.angle_beta   90.00
_cell.angle_gamma   90.00
#
_symmetry.space_group_name_H-M   'P 1'
#
loop_
_entity.id
_entity.type
_entity.pdbx_description
1 polymer ?
#
loop_
_entity_poly.entity_id
_entity_poly.type
_entity_poly.pdbx_seq_one_letter_code
_entity_poly.pdbx_strand_id
1 'polypeptide(L)'
;DYIFVKDASLPLITKLLEQDVPGVEVETSFVREYNTSGAAHILGYINSMDETDVKRYRDKNYPLNAQVGKEGAELAFEEYLHGQDGTVAVTKTAEGAIVRREYTEPPQPGDNVYLTIDIVFQEAVERILASSIEKLQAERDIANAEYEELGMDKEIKPDITGGAIAAVDVKAGEPLAIASW
;
A
#
# COMPACT_ATOMS: atom_id res chain seq x y z
N ASP A 1 18.34 4.80 14.42
CA ASP A 1 18.57 3.40 14.06
C ASP A 1 18.48 3.26 12.53
N TYR A 2 19.30 2.38 11.95
CA TYR A 2 19.34 2.16 10.52
C TYR A 2 18.95 0.70 10.21
N ILE A 3 17.96 0.51 9.33
CA ILE A 3 17.51 -0.82 8.93
C ILE A 3 18.37 -1.31 7.75
N PHE A 4 19.20 -2.33 7.98
CA PHE A 4 20.03 -2.94 6.95
C PHE A 4 19.26 -3.92 6.06
N VAL A 5 18.40 -4.72 6.66
CA VAL A 5 17.62 -5.76 5.97
C VAL A 5 16.22 -5.78 6.55
N LYS A 6 15.21 -5.69 5.67
CA LYS A 6 13.81 -6.00 5.97
C LYS A 6 13.56 -7.45 5.59
N ASP A 7 12.71 -8.15 6.34
CA ASP A 7 12.35 -9.54 6.10
C ASP A 7 13.57 -10.48 6.05
N ALA A 8 14.37 -10.44 7.11
CA ALA A 8 15.57 -11.26 7.22
C ALA A 8 15.21 -12.75 7.30
N SER A 9 15.87 -13.58 6.49
CA SER A 9 15.66 -15.04 6.51
C SER A 9 16.15 -15.68 7.82
N LEU A 10 15.50 -16.76 8.26
CA LEU A 10 15.87 -17.49 9.47
C LEU A 10 17.36 -17.86 9.53
N PRO A 11 18.01 -18.36 8.45
CA PRO A 11 19.45 -18.63 8.46
C PRO A 11 20.31 -17.38 8.71
N LEU A 12 19.91 -16.22 8.20
CA LEU A 12 20.61 -14.97 8.45
C LEU A 12 20.46 -14.53 9.91
N ILE A 13 19.24 -14.60 10.43
CA ILE A 13 18.93 -14.29 11.84
C ILE A 13 19.76 -15.17 12.77
N THR A 14 19.77 -16.50 12.55
CA THR A 14 20.55 -17.45 13.35
C THR A 14 22.02 -17.10 13.33
N LYS A 15 22.58 -16.84 12.16
CA LYS A 15 23.99 -16.49 12.00
C LYS A 15 24.37 -15.18 12.72
N LEU A 16 23.49 -14.17 12.65
CA LEU A 16 23.72 -12.88 13.37
C LEU A 16 23.69 -13.07 14.88
N LEU A 17 22.74 -13.87 15.37
CA LEU A 17 22.62 -14.16 16.81
C LEU A 17 23.81 -15.00 17.32
N GLU A 18 24.30 -15.95 16.53
CA GLU A 18 25.48 -16.77 16.88
C GLU A 18 26.78 -15.95 16.88
N GLN A 19 26.92 -14.97 16.00
CA GLN A 19 28.12 -14.14 15.89
C GLN A 19 28.16 -12.99 16.85
N ASP A 20 27.05 -12.67 17.52
CA ASP A 20 26.92 -11.57 18.48
C ASP A 20 27.59 -10.27 17.98
N VAL A 21 27.20 -9.83 16.77
CA VAL A 21 27.83 -8.69 16.08
C VAL A 21 27.46 -7.39 16.82
N PRO A 22 28.45 -6.67 17.40
CA PRO A 22 28.16 -5.46 18.17
C PRO A 22 27.45 -4.39 17.33
N GLY A 23 26.34 -3.88 17.85
CA GLY A 23 25.56 -2.82 17.19
C GLY A 23 24.59 -3.31 16.11
N VAL A 24 24.49 -4.62 15.89
CA VAL A 24 23.47 -5.23 15.03
C VAL A 24 22.41 -5.88 15.90
N GLU A 25 21.16 -5.54 15.63
CA GLU A 25 20.01 -6.03 16.39
C GLU A 25 19.00 -6.66 15.43
N VAL A 26 18.31 -7.71 15.91
CA VAL A 26 17.21 -8.35 15.20
C VAL A 26 15.92 -8.01 15.95
N GLU A 27 15.02 -7.34 15.27
CA GLU A 27 13.72 -6.97 15.82
C GLU A 27 12.58 -7.62 15.02
N THR A 28 11.51 -7.97 15.69
CA THR A 28 10.29 -8.43 15.04
C THR A 28 9.47 -7.20 14.64
N SER A 29 9.10 -7.12 13.38
CA SER A 29 8.29 -6.04 12.83
C SER A 29 7.17 -6.61 11.97
N PHE A 30 6.12 -5.83 11.75
CA PHE A 30 5.05 -6.14 10.81
C PHE A 30 5.37 -5.55 9.46
N VAL A 31 5.15 -6.33 8.41
CA VAL A 31 5.31 -5.90 7.02
C VAL A 31 3.95 -5.92 6.35
N ARG A 32 3.59 -4.84 5.66
CA ARG A 32 2.39 -4.80 4.84
C ARG A 32 2.66 -5.57 3.56
N GLU A 33 1.84 -6.56 3.27
CA GLU A 33 1.88 -7.36 2.06
C GLU A 33 0.57 -7.20 1.28
N TYR A 34 0.68 -6.92 -0.02
CA TYR A 34 -0.46 -6.80 -0.91
C TYR A 34 -0.55 -8.05 -1.78
N ASN A 35 -1.53 -8.90 -1.49
CA ASN A 35 -1.72 -10.20 -2.16
C ASN A 35 -2.60 -10.10 -3.42
N THR A 36 -2.70 -8.92 -4.02
CA THR A 36 -3.43 -8.67 -5.27
C THR A 36 -2.67 -7.67 -6.12
N SER A 37 -2.82 -7.79 -7.44
CA SER A 37 -2.33 -6.80 -8.40
C SER A 37 -3.39 -5.76 -8.79
N GLY A 38 -4.65 -5.98 -8.39
CA GLY A 38 -5.78 -5.09 -8.66
C GLY A 38 -6.12 -4.18 -7.48
N ALA A 39 -7.06 -3.27 -7.71
CA ALA A 39 -7.62 -2.35 -6.71
C ALA A 39 -6.60 -1.38 -6.06
N ALA A 40 -5.46 -1.11 -6.68
CA ALA A 40 -4.39 -0.30 -6.10
C ALA A 40 -4.88 1.07 -5.60
N HIS A 41 -5.73 1.76 -6.36
CA HIS A 41 -6.30 3.06 -6.01
C HIS A 41 -7.37 2.98 -4.91
N ILE A 42 -8.01 1.80 -4.72
CA ILE A 42 -8.98 1.56 -3.64
C ILE A 42 -8.23 1.22 -2.35
N LEU A 43 -7.28 0.30 -2.44
CA LEU A 43 -6.49 -0.14 -1.29
C LEU A 43 -5.57 0.98 -0.79
N GLY A 44 -4.91 1.67 -1.72
CA GLY A 44 -3.89 2.66 -1.38
C GLY A 44 -2.56 2.01 -1.01
N TYR A 45 -1.74 2.75 -0.29
CA TYR A 45 -0.41 2.30 0.14
C TYR A 45 0.00 2.95 1.46
N ILE A 46 0.98 2.34 2.14
CA ILE A 46 1.62 2.90 3.33
C ILE A 46 2.98 3.52 2.99
N ASN A 47 3.35 4.56 3.72
CA ASN A 47 4.70 5.15 3.64
C ASN A 47 5.05 5.83 4.97
N SER A 48 6.32 6.22 5.12
CA SER A 48 6.77 6.97 6.29
C SER A 48 5.99 8.27 6.45
N MET A 49 5.78 8.68 7.70
CA MET A 49 5.10 9.94 8.01
C MET A 49 5.85 11.14 7.43
N ASP A 50 5.10 12.07 6.88
CA ASP A 50 5.56 13.42 6.53
C ASP A 50 5.09 14.46 7.56
N GLU A 51 5.42 15.72 7.34
CA GLU A 51 5.03 16.81 8.25
C GLU A 51 3.50 16.96 8.42
N THR A 52 2.73 16.58 7.42
CA THR A 52 1.26 16.63 7.45
C THR A 52 0.72 15.50 8.31
N ASP A 53 1.30 14.30 8.18
CA ASP A 53 0.91 13.14 8.98
C ASP A 53 1.28 13.33 10.45
N VAL A 54 2.46 13.89 10.74
CA VAL A 54 2.86 14.23 12.11
C VAL A 54 1.85 15.16 12.77
N LYS A 55 1.29 16.13 12.03
CA LYS A 55 0.23 17.02 12.55
C LYS A 55 -1.09 16.27 12.72
N ARG A 56 -1.45 15.39 11.76
CA ARG A 56 -2.70 14.62 11.78
C ARG A 56 -2.76 13.63 12.94
N TYR A 57 -1.64 12.95 13.21
CA TYR A 57 -1.54 11.89 14.21
C TYR A 57 -0.86 12.32 15.51
N ARG A 58 -0.72 13.63 15.74
CA ARG A 58 -0.02 14.21 16.88
C ARG A 58 -0.47 13.64 18.24
N ASP A 59 -1.76 13.40 18.38
CA ASP A 59 -2.37 12.94 19.63
C ASP A 59 -2.48 11.41 19.72
N LYS A 60 -1.97 10.69 18.70
CA LYS A 60 -2.04 9.22 18.58
C LYS A 60 -0.77 8.51 19.10
N ASN A 61 0.23 9.26 19.56
CA ASN A 61 1.52 8.73 20.03
C ASN A 61 2.28 7.88 19.01
N TYR A 62 2.08 8.12 17.71
CA TYR A 62 2.83 7.43 16.67
C TYR A 62 4.31 7.81 16.73
N PRO A 63 5.25 6.84 16.65
CA PRO A 63 6.66 7.14 16.54
C PRO A 63 6.95 7.89 15.22
N LEU A 64 7.94 8.81 15.23
CA LEU A 64 8.26 9.63 14.06
C LEU A 64 8.65 8.84 12.80
N ASN A 65 9.08 7.60 12.97
CA ASN A 65 9.41 6.67 11.91
C ASN A 65 8.27 5.68 11.56
N ALA A 66 7.07 5.90 12.09
CA ALA A 66 5.91 5.07 11.77
C ALA A 66 5.59 5.10 10.26
N GLN A 67 5.08 3.99 9.77
CA GLN A 67 4.48 3.91 8.45
C GLN A 67 2.97 4.08 8.60
N VAL A 68 2.39 4.94 7.78
CA VAL A 68 0.96 5.26 7.82
C VAL A 68 0.35 5.17 6.44
N GLY A 69 -0.95 4.93 6.36
CA GLY A 69 -1.70 4.95 5.11
C GLY A 69 -1.67 6.33 4.46
N LYS A 70 -1.37 6.38 3.17
CA LYS A 70 -1.27 7.62 2.39
C LYS A 70 -2.49 7.87 1.52
N GLU A 71 -3.09 6.82 1.02
CA GLU A 71 -4.24 6.88 0.12
C GLU A 71 -5.19 5.70 0.36
N GLY A 72 -6.37 5.76 -0.25
CA GLY A 72 -7.35 4.67 -0.29
C GLY A 72 -7.81 4.18 1.07
N ALA A 73 -8.04 2.89 1.17
CA ALA A 73 -8.47 2.22 2.39
C ALA A 73 -7.41 2.28 3.49
N GLU A 74 -6.12 2.22 3.14
CA GLU A 74 -5.03 2.37 4.11
C GLU A 74 -5.11 3.70 4.86
N LEU A 75 -5.36 4.81 4.15
CA LEU A 75 -5.53 6.11 4.78
C LEU A 75 -6.87 6.25 5.52
N ALA A 76 -7.95 5.78 4.90
CA ALA A 76 -9.30 5.95 5.45
C ALA A 76 -9.51 5.17 6.74
N PHE A 77 -8.86 4.02 6.87
CA PHE A 77 -8.99 3.11 8.00
C PHE A 77 -7.71 2.97 8.83
N GLU A 78 -6.76 3.90 8.69
CA GLU A 78 -5.49 3.92 9.41
C GLU A 78 -5.67 3.70 10.92
N GLU A 79 -6.68 4.32 11.54
CA GLU A 79 -6.94 4.18 12.98
C GLU A 79 -7.26 2.74 13.43
N TYR A 80 -7.85 1.96 12.54
CA TYR A 80 -8.18 0.56 12.79
C TYR A 80 -7.02 -0.37 12.41
N LEU A 81 -6.32 -0.04 11.33
CA LEU A 81 -5.26 -0.87 10.75
C LEU A 81 -3.91 -0.76 11.48
N HIS A 82 -3.64 0.36 12.14
CA HIS A 82 -2.30 0.68 12.69
C HIS A 82 -1.95 -0.16 13.89
N GLY A 83 -2.69 -0.75 14.66
CA GLY A 83 -2.28 -1.50 15.86
C GLY A 83 -1.60 -0.64 16.94
N GLN A 84 -0.95 -1.31 17.87
CA GLN A 84 -0.25 -0.65 18.98
C GLN A 84 1.18 -1.19 19.09
N ASP A 85 2.14 -0.28 19.17
CA ASP A 85 3.54 -0.63 19.41
C ASP A 85 3.75 -1.24 20.80
N GLY A 86 4.61 -2.24 20.86
CA GLY A 86 5.04 -2.81 22.13
C GLY A 86 6.11 -1.96 22.81
N THR A 87 6.22 -2.09 24.11
CA THR A 87 7.28 -1.44 24.91
C THR A 87 8.27 -2.48 25.40
N VAL A 88 9.56 -2.23 25.20
CA VAL A 88 10.66 -3.09 25.62
C VAL A 88 11.51 -2.39 26.69
N ALA A 89 11.64 -3.00 27.86
CA ALA A 89 12.60 -2.58 28.87
C ALA A 89 13.98 -3.15 28.53
N VAL A 90 14.97 -2.27 28.38
CA VAL A 90 16.35 -2.65 28.06
C VAL A 90 17.25 -2.37 29.27
N THR A 91 17.87 -3.40 29.84
CA THR A 91 18.87 -3.27 30.89
C THR A 91 20.26 -3.24 30.27
N LYS A 92 21.03 -2.19 30.58
CA LYS A 92 22.40 -2.01 30.07
C LYS A 92 23.42 -2.06 31.20
N THR A 93 24.65 -2.53 30.88
CA THR A 93 25.81 -2.36 31.80
C THR A 93 26.25 -0.91 31.86
N ALA A 94 27.17 -0.60 32.77
CA ALA A 94 27.77 0.73 32.86
C ALA A 94 28.52 1.14 31.57
N GLU A 95 29.01 0.17 30.81
CA GLU A 95 29.71 0.32 29.52
C GLU A 95 28.75 0.40 28.33
N GLY A 96 27.42 0.29 28.56
CA GLY A 96 26.41 0.42 27.54
C GLY A 96 26.01 -0.89 26.84
N ALA A 97 26.57 -2.04 27.21
CA ALA A 97 26.19 -3.34 26.65
C ALA A 97 24.81 -3.77 27.16
N ILE A 98 23.97 -4.28 26.26
CA ILE A 98 22.63 -4.76 26.60
C ILE A 98 22.74 -6.13 27.27
N VAL A 99 22.26 -6.24 28.50
CA VAL A 99 22.27 -7.47 29.31
C VAL A 99 20.92 -8.19 29.25
N ARG A 100 19.83 -7.44 29.14
CA ARG A 100 18.47 -7.99 29.19
C ARG A 100 17.52 -7.11 28.37
N ARG A 101 16.63 -7.77 27.63
CA ARG A 101 15.46 -7.18 26.99
C ARG A 101 14.23 -7.93 27.44
N GLU A 102 13.20 -7.21 27.77
CA GLU A 102 11.95 -7.80 28.24
C GLU A 102 10.78 -6.94 27.74
N TYR A 103 9.83 -7.55 27.05
CA TYR A 103 8.61 -6.84 26.69
C TYR A 103 7.82 -6.54 27.95
N THR A 104 7.64 -5.27 28.26
CA THR A 104 6.73 -4.79 29.30
C THR A 104 5.29 -4.74 28.78
N GLU A 105 5.15 -4.42 27.51
CA GLU A 105 3.89 -4.45 26.78
C GLU A 105 4.13 -5.09 25.41
N PRO A 106 3.49 -6.23 25.08
CA PRO A 106 3.64 -6.84 23.77
C PRO A 106 2.95 -5.97 22.70
N PRO A 107 3.49 -5.92 21.46
CA PRO A 107 2.83 -5.23 20.36
C PRO A 107 1.49 -5.91 20.04
N GLN A 108 0.49 -5.11 19.70
CA GLN A 108 -0.84 -5.61 19.31
C GLN A 108 -1.10 -5.25 17.85
N PRO A 109 -1.55 -6.22 17.02
CA PRO A 109 -1.94 -5.95 15.65
C PRO A 109 -3.16 -5.03 15.62
N GLY A 110 -3.32 -4.29 14.52
CA GLY A 110 -4.54 -3.55 14.24
C GLY A 110 -5.73 -4.48 13.93
N ASP A 111 -6.87 -3.85 13.78
CA ASP A 111 -8.12 -4.52 13.45
C ASP A 111 -8.19 -4.91 11.97
N ASN A 112 -9.08 -5.84 11.63
CA ASN A 112 -9.38 -6.21 10.26
C ASN A 112 -10.45 -5.28 9.67
N VAL A 113 -10.21 -4.79 8.45
CA VAL A 113 -11.19 -4.03 7.66
C VAL A 113 -11.66 -4.88 6.49
N TYR A 114 -12.96 -5.03 6.34
CA TYR A 114 -13.59 -5.76 5.25
C TYR A 114 -14.24 -4.77 4.28
N LEU A 115 -13.82 -4.81 3.03
CA LEU A 115 -14.41 -4.03 1.96
C LEU A 115 -15.50 -4.84 1.24
N THR A 116 -16.44 -4.15 0.62
CA THR A 116 -17.47 -4.77 -0.23
C THR A 116 -16.95 -5.14 -1.62
N ILE A 117 -15.72 -4.72 -1.94
CA ILE A 117 -15.07 -4.99 -3.23
C ILE A 117 -14.79 -6.49 -3.38
N ASP A 118 -15.31 -7.08 -4.45
CA ASP A 118 -14.95 -8.44 -4.87
C ASP A 118 -13.66 -8.36 -5.70
N ILE A 119 -12.57 -8.87 -5.17
CA ILE A 119 -11.25 -8.72 -5.80
C ILE A 119 -11.16 -9.42 -7.17
N VAL A 120 -11.80 -10.56 -7.34
CA VAL A 120 -11.80 -11.29 -8.62
C VAL A 120 -12.57 -10.50 -9.68
N PHE A 121 -13.71 -9.94 -9.28
CA PHE A 121 -14.51 -9.08 -10.14
C PHE A 121 -13.78 -7.76 -10.45
N GLN A 122 -13.14 -7.14 -9.47
CA GLN A 122 -12.34 -5.93 -9.61
C GLN A 122 -11.22 -6.12 -10.65
N GLU A 123 -10.41 -7.17 -10.53
CA GLU A 123 -9.36 -7.49 -11.49
C GLU A 123 -9.90 -7.77 -12.90
N ALA A 124 -11.07 -8.38 -13.01
CA ALA A 124 -11.72 -8.56 -14.30
C ALA A 124 -12.17 -7.24 -14.93
N VAL A 125 -12.77 -6.36 -14.15
CA VAL A 125 -13.21 -5.02 -14.59
C VAL A 125 -12.03 -4.16 -15.02
N GLU A 126 -10.92 -4.16 -14.27
CA GLU A 126 -9.69 -3.43 -14.64
C GLU A 126 -9.13 -3.92 -15.98
N ARG A 127 -9.04 -5.23 -16.18
CA ARG A 127 -8.58 -5.81 -17.45
C ARG A 127 -9.49 -5.45 -18.62
N ILE A 128 -10.82 -5.50 -18.41
CA ILE A 128 -11.79 -5.12 -19.44
C ILE A 128 -11.64 -3.63 -19.79
N LEU A 129 -11.49 -2.76 -18.80
CA LEU A 129 -11.31 -1.33 -19.01
C LEU A 129 -10.04 -1.08 -19.84
N ALA A 130 -8.90 -1.62 -19.43
CA ALA A 130 -7.62 -1.47 -20.11
C ALA A 130 -7.73 -1.94 -21.58
N SER A 131 -8.22 -3.15 -21.81
CA SER A 131 -8.35 -3.69 -23.17
C SER A 131 -9.34 -2.91 -24.04
N SER A 132 -10.38 -2.34 -23.43
CA SER A 132 -11.35 -1.50 -24.15
C SER A 132 -10.73 -0.17 -24.58
N ILE A 133 -9.93 0.44 -23.74
CA ILE A 133 -9.23 1.69 -24.05
C ILE A 133 -8.19 1.45 -25.16
N GLU A 134 -7.37 0.40 -25.04
CA GLU A 134 -6.40 0.03 -26.08
C GLU A 134 -7.08 -0.17 -27.45
N LYS A 135 -8.21 -0.87 -27.46
CA LYS A 135 -9.01 -1.08 -28.68
C LYS A 135 -9.54 0.22 -29.26
N LEU A 136 -10.11 1.08 -28.42
CA LEU A 136 -10.62 2.38 -28.85
C LEU A 136 -9.51 3.31 -29.35
N GLN A 137 -8.32 3.27 -28.75
CA GLN A 137 -7.15 4.01 -29.22
C GLN A 137 -6.73 3.52 -30.62
N ALA A 138 -6.64 2.20 -30.84
CA ALA A 138 -6.31 1.64 -32.13
C ALA A 138 -7.33 2.00 -33.22
N GLU A 139 -8.63 1.94 -32.92
CA GLU A 139 -9.70 2.35 -33.84
C GLU A 139 -9.61 3.84 -34.18
N ARG A 140 -9.31 4.68 -33.19
CA ARG A 140 -9.08 6.12 -33.40
C ARG A 140 -7.89 6.38 -34.30
N ASP A 141 -6.76 5.71 -34.07
CA ASP A 141 -5.54 5.92 -34.84
C ASP A 141 -5.75 5.56 -36.32
N ILE A 142 -6.47 4.47 -36.58
CA ILE A 142 -6.85 4.08 -37.96
C ILE A 142 -7.73 5.18 -38.60
N ALA A 143 -8.76 5.65 -37.86
CA ALA A 143 -9.65 6.69 -38.39
C ALA A 143 -8.92 8.01 -38.63
N ASN A 144 -8.00 8.41 -37.74
CA ASN A 144 -7.22 9.63 -37.89
C ASN A 144 -6.26 9.56 -39.10
N ALA A 145 -5.62 8.41 -39.33
CA ALA A 145 -4.78 8.21 -40.52
C ALA A 145 -5.59 8.35 -41.80
N GLU A 146 -6.83 7.81 -41.85
CA GLU A 146 -7.71 7.99 -43.00
C GLU A 146 -8.14 9.46 -43.21
N TYR A 147 -8.43 10.20 -42.13
CA TYR A 147 -8.76 11.64 -42.21
C TYR A 147 -7.58 12.47 -42.70
N GLU A 148 -6.37 12.17 -42.27
CA GLU A 148 -5.14 12.85 -42.76
C GLU A 148 -4.94 12.60 -44.25
N GLU A 149 -5.09 11.34 -44.73
CA GLU A 149 -4.98 11.02 -46.16
C GLU A 149 -6.02 11.77 -47.04
N LEU A 150 -7.22 12.00 -46.47
CA LEU A 150 -8.30 12.70 -47.14
C LEU A 150 -8.22 14.24 -47.00
N GLY A 151 -7.25 14.77 -46.24
CA GLY A 151 -7.11 16.22 -45.98
C GLY A 151 -8.22 16.78 -45.09
N MET A 152 -8.79 15.94 -44.23
CA MET A 152 -9.90 16.24 -43.30
C MET A 152 -9.40 16.54 -41.88
N ASP A 153 -8.40 17.39 -41.72
CA ASP A 153 -7.74 17.69 -40.46
C ASP A 153 -8.69 18.11 -39.32
N LYS A 154 -9.85 18.66 -39.64
CA LYS A 154 -10.86 19.07 -38.63
C LYS A 154 -11.60 17.90 -38.00
N GLU A 155 -11.55 16.71 -38.59
CA GLU A 155 -12.20 15.51 -38.14
C GLU A 155 -11.27 14.63 -37.29
N ILE A 156 -10.00 15.02 -37.15
CA ILE A 156 -9.03 14.30 -36.30
C ILE A 156 -9.52 14.26 -34.86
N LYS A 157 -9.65 13.05 -34.32
CA LYS A 157 -10.13 12.79 -32.96
C LYS A 157 -9.00 12.93 -31.95
N PRO A 158 -9.28 13.51 -30.78
CA PRO A 158 -8.27 13.66 -29.71
C PRO A 158 -7.88 12.30 -29.10
N ASP A 159 -6.78 12.32 -28.38
CA ASP A 159 -6.32 11.15 -27.60
C ASP A 159 -7.35 10.73 -26.57
N ILE A 160 -7.46 9.40 -26.36
CA ILE A 160 -8.25 8.83 -25.27
C ILE A 160 -7.36 8.82 -24.05
N THR A 161 -7.63 9.70 -23.10
CA THR A 161 -6.77 9.96 -21.95
C THR A 161 -7.21 9.22 -20.68
N GLY A 162 -8.31 8.47 -20.73
CA GLY A 162 -8.76 7.72 -19.57
C GLY A 162 -10.15 7.12 -19.72
N GLY A 163 -10.52 6.35 -18.71
CA GLY A 163 -11.84 5.76 -18.56
C GLY A 163 -12.08 5.31 -17.13
N ALA A 164 -13.34 5.07 -16.77
CA ALA A 164 -13.70 4.54 -15.47
C ALA A 164 -14.91 3.61 -15.57
N ILE A 165 -14.96 2.61 -14.69
CA ILE A 165 -16.09 1.71 -14.51
C ILE A 165 -16.40 1.62 -13.02
N ALA A 166 -17.66 1.72 -12.64
CA ALA A 166 -18.14 1.44 -11.30
C ALA A 166 -19.29 0.43 -11.37
N ALA A 167 -19.17 -0.64 -10.58
CA ALA A 167 -20.21 -1.65 -10.42
C ALA A 167 -20.74 -1.64 -8.99
N VAL A 168 -22.04 -1.54 -8.84
CA VAL A 168 -22.72 -1.42 -7.54
C VAL A 168 -23.84 -2.47 -7.45
N ASP A 169 -23.95 -3.14 -6.29
CA ASP A 169 -25.10 -3.98 -5.99
C ASP A 169 -26.36 -3.10 -5.87
N VAL A 170 -27.33 -3.34 -6.73
CA VAL A 170 -28.55 -2.51 -6.77
C VAL A 170 -29.47 -2.70 -5.57
N LYS A 171 -29.29 -3.77 -4.80
CA LYS A 171 -30.12 -4.06 -3.62
C LYS A 171 -29.50 -3.47 -2.35
N ALA A 172 -28.19 -3.64 -2.18
CA ALA A 172 -27.47 -3.17 -1.01
C ALA A 172 -26.92 -1.74 -1.20
N GLY A 173 -26.71 -1.30 -2.45
CA GLY A 173 -26.04 -0.04 -2.75
C GLY A 173 -24.51 -0.10 -2.53
N GLU A 174 -23.97 -1.29 -2.40
CA GLU A 174 -22.56 -1.53 -2.10
C GLU A 174 -21.71 -1.54 -3.37
N PRO A 175 -20.58 -0.83 -3.43
CA PRO A 175 -19.65 -0.94 -4.54
C PRO A 175 -18.97 -2.31 -4.53
N LEU A 176 -19.03 -3.00 -5.67
CA LEU A 176 -18.43 -4.33 -5.90
C LEU A 176 -17.12 -4.24 -6.67
N ALA A 177 -17.02 -3.26 -7.58
CA ALA A 177 -15.79 -2.97 -8.32
C ALA A 177 -15.77 -1.49 -8.75
N ILE A 178 -14.60 -0.89 -8.72
CA ILE A 178 -14.33 0.48 -9.20
C ILE A 178 -12.98 0.44 -9.92
N ALA A 179 -12.96 0.72 -11.21
CA ALA A 179 -11.75 0.77 -12.00
C ALA A 179 -11.59 2.13 -12.66
N SER A 180 -10.35 2.59 -12.76
CA SER A 180 -9.95 3.80 -13.48
C SER A 180 -8.66 3.53 -14.26
N TRP A 181 -8.55 4.17 -15.42
CA TRP A 181 -7.40 4.04 -16.32
C TRP A 181 -6.87 5.41 -16.71
#